data_5534f0fcd30cec794a4cab22aba01568
#
_entry.id   5534f0fcd30cec794a4cab22aba01568
#
_cell.length_a   1.000
_cell.length_b   1.000
_cell.length_c   1.000
_cell.angle_alpha   90.00
_cell.angle_beta   90.00
_cell.angle_gamma   90.00
#
_symmetry.space_group_name_H-M   'P 1'
#
loop_
_entity.id
_entity.type
_entity.pdbx_description
1 polymer ?
#
loop_
_entity_poly.entity_id
_entity_poly.type
_entity_poly.pdbx_seq_one_letter_code
_entity_poly.pdbx_strand_id
1 'polypeptide(L)'
;MTQAATRHYLQDRALPAVSGLDQSQLTAAVREFGCAPYVLKPAREHGTFALSLKCYLHSGIPAVLVLEDPRGGYHAVTASGYRLGDDEEPAADIKVEFLDEGGELSSKGISRIYVHDDRFGPYVRMKLTPPAAPQGDTVLERIGPATGDPAHGAGGKVCYALFPLYPKLRLTARELIGLGLDMLPVVRSVLTEAERSTLNVEVFFAHGGRYQRRLLSSGLEDPARVEQFLSGTALSRYVGVVRFQLDDGALVDIVCDTTDIRRDYPRRAPVLAVFPFAAKLVPTFTQALAPMAPWATVV
;
A
#
# COMPACT_ATOMS: atom_id res chain seq x y z
N MET A 1 -8.76 -7.54 -16.34
CA MET A 1 -9.17 -7.22 -17.73
C MET A 1 -9.93 -8.39 -18.30
N THR A 2 -11.02 -8.15 -19.00
CA THR A 2 -11.77 -9.24 -19.64
C THR A 2 -11.06 -9.68 -20.92
N GLN A 3 -11.18 -10.94 -21.31
CA GLN A 3 -10.66 -11.43 -22.60
C GLN A 3 -11.16 -10.59 -23.80
N ALA A 4 -12.36 -10.00 -23.70
CA ALA A 4 -12.92 -9.12 -24.71
C ALA A 4 -12.11 -7.82 -24.89
N ALA A 5 -11.71 -7.18 -23.78
CA ALA A 5 -10.88 -5.98 -23.82
C ALA A 5 -9.49 -6.26 -24.40
N THR A 6 -8.91 -7.41 -24.04
CA THR A 6 -7.61 -7.83 -24.59
C THR A 6 -7.70 -8.11 -26.10
N ARG A 7 -8.78 -8.76 -26.56
CA ARG A 7 -9.00 -9.01 -27.99
C ARG A 7 -9.19 -7.72 -28.79
N HIS A 8 -10.00 -6.79 -28.29
CA HIS A 8 -10.21 -5.49 -28.94
C HIS A 8 -8.90 -4.73 -29.08
N TYR A 9 -8.11 -4.67 -28.02
CA TYR A 9 -6.82 -3.98 -27.99
C TYR A 9 -5.78 -4.59 -28.94
N LEU A 10 -5.77 -5.92 -29.08
CA LEU A 10 -4.87 -6.64 -29.99
C LEU A 10 -5.30 -6.51 -31.46
N GLN A 11 -6.61 -6.49 -31.75
CA GLN A 11 -7.15 -6.35 -33.10
C GLN A 11 -6.79 -5.00 -33.73
N ASP A 12 -6.90 -3.92 -32.97
CA ASP A 12 -6.63 -2.57 -33.48
C ASP A 12 -5.15 -2.31 -33.76
N ARG A 13 -4.23 -3.11 -33.21
CA ARG A 13 -2.77 -2.90 -33.34
C ARG A 13 -2.03 -3.95 -34.15
N ALA A 14 -2.73 -4.87 -34.79
CA ALA A 14 -2.16 -5.95 -35.63
C ALA A 14 -1.01 -6.72 -34.92
N LEU A 15 -1.08 -6.86 -33.59
CA LEU A 15 -0.05 -7.57 -32.83
C LEU A 15 -0.31 -9.08 -32.89
N PRO A 16 0.74 -9.90 -33.04
CA PRO A 16 0.58 -11.35 -32.99
C PRO A 16 0.04 -11.77 -31.63
N ALA A 17 -1.06 -12.51 -31.63
CA ALA A 17 -1.76 -12.98 -30.43
C ALA A 17 -0.92 -13.89 -29.51
N VAL A 18 0.29 -14.21 -29.90
CA VAL A 18 1.14 -15.23 -29.27
C VAL A 18 1.97 -14.70 -28.09
N SER A 19 2.24 -13.39 -28.05
CA SER A 19 3.20 -12.85 -27.05
C SER A 19 2.57 -12.15 -25.84
N GLY A 20 1.24 -12.01 -25.82
CA GLY A 20 0.57 -11.25 -24.74
C GLY A 20 0.81 -9.73 -24.85
N LEU A 21 0.44 -9.00 -23.81
CA LEU A 21 0.62 -7.55 -23.74
C LEU A 21 1.94 -7.20 -23.03
N ASP A 22 2.72 -6.30 -23.60
CA ASP A 22 3.87 -5.72 -22.92
C ASP A 22 3.45 -4.67 -21.85
N GLN A 23 4.42 -4.15 -21.07
CA GLN A 23 4.15 -3.18 -20.01
C GLN A 23 3.46 -1.92 -20.56
N SER A 24 3.86 -1.43 -21.74
CA SER A 24 3.32 -0.19 -22.30
C SER A 24 1.87 -0.38 -22.74
N GLN A 25 1.57 -1.53 -23.33
CA GLN A 25 0.23 -1.92 -23.75
C GLN A 25 -0.71 -2.14 -22.56
N LEU A 26 -0.25 -2.81 -21.50
CA LEU A 26 -1.01 -2.95 -20.25
C LEU A 26 -1.30 -1.58 -19.62
N THR A 27 -0.33 -0.69 -19.62
CA THR A 27 -0.46 0.66 -19.10
C THR A 27 -1.46 1.47 -19.91
N ALA A 28 -1.42 1.38 -21.24
CA ALA A 28 -2.37 2.05 -22.13
C ALA A 28 -3.79 1.51 -21.92
N ALA A 29 -3.95 0.19 -21.83
CA ALA A 29 -5.23 -0.42 -21.56
C ALA A 29 -5.85 0.03 -20.22
N VAL A 30 -5.06 0.19 -19.15
CA VAL A 30 -5.53 0.73 -17.87
C VAL A 30 -6.05 2.16 -18.04
N ARG A 31 -5.40 3.00 -18.86
CA ARG A 31 -5.86 4.37 -19.16
C ARG A 31 -7.18 4.37 -19.91
N GLU A 32 -7.38 3.48 -20.88
CA GLU A 32 -8.63 3.36 -21.63
C GLU A 32 -9.83 3.00 -20.73
N PHE A 33 -9.59 2.29 -19.62
CA PHE A 33 -10.59 2.05 -18.59
C PHE A 33 -10.79 3.22 -17.62
N GLY A 34 -10.22 4.38 -17.89
CA GLY A 34 -10.36 5.59 -17.08
C GLY A 34 -9.58 5.57 -15.78
N CYS A 35 -8.60 4.69 -15.63
CA CYS A 35 -7.72 4.61 -14.47
C CYS A 35 -6.36 5.26 -14.76
N ALA A 36 -5.68 5.72 -13.72
CA ALA A 36 -4.30 6.18 -13.80
C ALA A 36 -3.37 4.99 -13.50
N PRO A 37 -2.58 4.51 -14.46
CA PRO A 37 -1.70 3.37 -14.23
C PRO A 37 -0.48 3.81 -13.40
N TYR A 38 -0.19 3.07 -12.34
CA TYR A 38 1.03 3.21 -11.55
C TYR A 38 1.81 1.90 -11.57
N VAL A 39 3.06 1.96 -12.02
CA VAL A 39 3.94 0.79 -12.13
C VAL A 39 4.99 0.84 -11.04
N LEU A 40 5.09 -0.23 -10.26
CA LEU A 40 6.08 -0.43 -9.22
C LEU A 40 6.89 -1.68 -9.51
N LYS A 41 8.21 -1.56 -9.52
CA LYS A 41 9.13 -2.70 -9.71
C LYS A 41 9.69 -3.09 -8.35
N PRO A 42 9.76 -4.40 -8.02
CA PRO A 42 10.57 -4.86 -6.92
C PRO A 42 12.02 -4.45 -7.22
N ALA A 43 12.50 -3.48 -6.48
CA ALA A 43 13.86 -3.01 -6.61
C ALA A 43 14.63 -3.45 -5.37
N ARG A 44 15.83 -2.88 -5.18
CA ARG A 44 16.68 -3.12 -4.00
C ARG A 44 15.99 -2.85 -2.65
N GLU A 45 14.87 -2.13 -2.68
CA GLU A 45 14.05 -1.81 -1.51
C GLU A 45 12.83 -2.74 -1.42
N HIS A 46 13.06 -4.01 -1.14
CA HIS A 46 12.00 -5.02 -1.06
C HIS A 46 10.87 -4.63 -0.07
N GLY A 47 11.21 -4.06 1.10
CA GLY A 47 10.23 -3.63 2.11
C GLY A 47 9.28 -2.57 1.56
N THR A 48 9.77 -1.58 0.82
CA THR A 48 8.94 -0.55 0.18
C THR A 48 7.97 -1.13 -0.85
N PHE A 49 8.41 -2.13 -1.63
CA PHE A 49 7.53 -2.82 -2.57
C PHE A 49 6.42 -3.58 -1.84
N ALA A 50 6.77 -4.39 -0.84
CA ALA A 50 5.81 -5.20 -0.07
C ALA A 50 4.81 -4.32 0.68
N LEU A 51 5.27 -3.23 1.32
CA LEU A 51 4.40 -2.29 2.03
C LEU A 51 3.51 -1.50 1.06
N SER A 52 4.01 -1.11 -0.11
CA SER A 52 3.20 -0.47 -1.15
C SER A 52 2.13 -1.40 -1.69
N LEU A 53 2.47 -2.67 -1.96
CA LEU A 53 1.50 -3.68 -2.38
C LEU A 53 0.42 -3.88 -1.31
N LYS A 54 0.81 -4.01 -0.04
CA LYS A 54 -0.11 -4.08 1.10
C LYS A 54 -1.03 -2.86 1.15
N CYS A 55 -0.46 -1.64 1.03
CA CYS A 55 -1.20 -0.38 1.02
C CYS A 55 -2.32 -0.38 -0.03
N TYR A 56 -2.02 -0.71 -1.28
CA TYR A 56 -3.03 -0.72 -2.34
C TYR A 56 -4.07 -1.81 -2.15
N LEU A 57 -3.67 -3.03 -1.79
CA LEU A 57 -4.61 -4.12 -1.50
C LEU A 57 -5.52 -3.80 -0.30
N HIS A 58 -4.98 -3.21 0.77
CA HIS A 58 -5.77 -2.74 1.92
C HIS A 58 -6.79 -1.67 1.52
N SER A 59 -6.42 -0.83 0.57
CA SER A 59 -7.28 0.22 0.01
C SER A 59 -8.35 -0.30 -0.96
N GLY A 60 -8.39 -1.61 -1.23
CA GLY A 60 -9.28 -2.24 -2.21
C GLY A 60 -8.87 -1.96 -3.67
N ILE A 61 -7.63 -1.57 -3.90
CA ILE A 61 -7.06 -1.36 -5.24
C ILE A 61 -6.32 -2.64 -5.63
N PRO A 62 -6.79 -3.38 -6.65
CA PRO A 62 -6.12 -4.60 -7.09
C PRO A 62 -4.79 -4.28 -7.78
N ALA A 63 -3.89 -5.27 -7.82
CA ALA A 63 -2.62 -5.18 -8.52
C ALA A 63 -2.52 -6.25 -9.60
N VAL A 64 -2.14 -5.87 -10.81
CA VAL A 64 -1.69 -6.83 -11.82
C VAL A 64 -0.20 -7.07 -11.57
N LEU A 65 0.14 -8.28 -11.13
CA LEU A 65 1.50 -8.73 -10.92
C LEU A 65 1.97 -9.46 -12.18
N VAL A 66 3.05 -8.98 -12.78
CA VAL A 66 3.68 -9.65 -13.92
C VAL A 66 4.86 -10.44 -13.41
N LEU A 67 4.82 -11.74 -13.65
CA LEU A 67 5.77 -12.72 -13.18
C LEU A 67 6.60 -13.25 -14.35
N GLU A 68 7.89 -13.44 -14.12
CA GLU A 68 8.75 -14.22 -14.99
C GLU A 68 8.61 -15.70 -14.61
N ASP A 69 8.11 -16.52 -15.55
CA ASP A 69 7.93 -17.97 -15.35
C ASP A 69 9.31 -18.66 -15.38
N PRO A 70 9.65 -19.54 -14.44
CA PRO A 70 10.91 -20.28 -14.45
C PRO A 70 11.18 -21.07 -15.74
N ARG A 71 10.14 -21.36 -16.51
CA ARG A 71 10.22 -22.05 -17.81
C ARG A 71 10.41 -21.13 -19.00
N GLY A 72 10.56 -19.85 -18.75
CA GLY A 72 10.63 -18.80 -19.75
C GLY A 72 9.27 -18.19 -20.09
N GLY A 73 9.30 -16.90 -20.42
CA GLY A 73 8.11 -16.12 -20.70
C GLY A 73 7.56 -15.39 -19.48
N TYR A 74 6.45 -14.69 -19.67
CA TYR A 74 5.82 -13.86 -18.64
C TYR A 74 4.38 -14.31 -18.43
N HIS A 75 3.94 -14.21 -17.18
CA HIS A 75 2.59 -14.50 -16.75
C HIS A 75 2.04 -13.38 -15.88
N ALA A 76 0.80 -12.98 -16.10
CA ALA A 76 0.17 -11.92 -15.34
C ALA A 76 -0.96 -12.49 -14.47
N VAL A 77 -0.92 -12.18 -13.17
CA VAL A 77 -1.96 -12.54 -12.21
C VAL A 77 -2.52 -11.26 -11.56
N THR A 78 -3.77 -11.29 -11.11
CA THR A 78 -4.38 -10.16 -10.44
C THR A 78 -4.47 -10.42 -8.94
N ALA A 79 -3.65 -9.73 -8.14
CA ALA A 79 -3.78 -9.73 -6.69
C ALA A 79 -4.98 -8.87 -6.27
N SER A 80 -5.89 -9.46 -5.49
CA SER A 80 -7.15 -8.82 -5.09
C SER A 80 -7.33 -8.71 -3.57
N GLY A 81 -6.47 -9.34 -2.78
CA GLY A 81 -6.52 -9.32 -1.33
C GLY A 81 -5.30 -9.97 -0.69
N TYR A 82 -5.23 -9.87 0.62
CA TYR A 82 -4.14 -10.44 1.41
C TYR A 82 -4.62 -10.89 2.79
N ARG A 83 -3.83 -11.72 3.48
CA ARG A 83 -3.96 -12.05 4.90
C ARG A 83 -2.68 -11.62 5.62
N LEU A 84 -2.84 -11.03 6.80
CA LEU A 84 -1.71 -10.76 7.70
C LEU A 84 -1.22 -12.06 8.34
N GLY A 85 0.02 -12.05 8.78
CA GLY A 85 0.56 -13.10 9.62
C GLY A 85 -0.14 -13.12 10.98
N ASP A 86 -0.38 -14.33 11.48
CA ASP A 86 -0.93 -14.64 12.80
C ASP A 86 -0.22 -15.87 13.37
N ASP A 87 -0.69 -16.36 14.53
CA ASP A 87 -0.08 -17.53 15.20
C ASP A 87 -0.16 -18.81 14.38
N GLU A 88 -1.18 -18.96 13.52
CA GLU A 88 -1.34 -20.14 12.65
C GLU A 88 -0.49 -20.04 11.37
N GLU A 89 -0.32 -18.83 10.85
CA GLU A 89 0.46 -18.51 9.67
C GLU A 89 1.36 -17.30 9.92
N PRO A 90 2.46 -17.48 10.65
CA PRO A 90 3.36 -16.39 10.97
C PRO A 90 4.00 -15.83 9.69
N ALA A 91 4.13 -14.53 9.64
CA ALA A 91 4.87 -13.81 8.60
C ALA A 91 5.78 -12.78 9.26
N ALA A 92 7.01 -12.70 8.77
CA ALA A 92 7.94 -11.66 9.20
C ALA A 92 7.37 -10.27 8.88
N ASP A 93 7.55 -9.34 9.79
CA ASP A 93 7.15 -7.95 9.57
C ASP A 93 7.88 -7.35 8.38
N ILE A 94 7.15 -6.49 7.67
CA ILE A 94 7.70 -5.72 6.56
C ILE A 94 8.48 -4.56 7.16
N LYS A 95 9.79 -4.54 6.94
CA LYS A 95 10.68 -3.48 7.39
C LYS A 95 11.07 -2.60 6.23
N VAL A 96 10.96 -1.30 6.42
CA VAL A 96 11.36 -0.28 5.44
C VAL A 96 12.37 0.64 6.08
N GLU A 97 13.55 0.66 5.52
CA GLU A 97 14.65 1.55 5.92
C GLU A 97 14.93 2.53 4.78
N PHE A 98 15.17 3.78 5.11
CA PHE A 98 15.75 4.72 4.17
C PHE A 98 17.19 5.02 4.60
N LEU A 99 18.11 4.86 3.68
CA LEU A 99 19.55 4.92 3.91
C LEU A 99 20.05 6.26 4.48
N ASP A 100 19.28 7.33 4.31
CA ASP A 100 19.74 8.69 4.63
C ASP A 100 19.30 9.20 6.02
N GLU A 101 18.35 8.55 6.71
CA GLU A 101 17.72 9.10 7.92
C GLU A 101 17.72 8.17 9.15
N GLY A 102 18.25 6.95 9.06
CA GLY A 102 18.48 6.05 10.21
C GLY A 102 17.22 5.53 10.91
N GLY A 103 16.06 5.57 10.26
CA GLY A 103 14.79 5.07 10.80
C GLY A 103 14.34 3.78 10.12
N GLU A 104 13.87 2.82 10.92
CA GLU A 104 13.17 1.63 10.44
C GLU A 104 11.68 1.74 10.75
N LEU A 105 10.84 1.64 9.70
CA LEU A 105 9.39 1.56 9.81
C LEU A 105 8.98 0.09 9.73
N SER A 106 8.27 -0.41 10.73
CA SER A 106 7.76 -1.78 10.77
C SER A 106 6.26 -1.82 10.47
N SER A 107 5.83 -2.81 9.71
CA SER A 107 4.41 -3.10 9.41
C SER A 107 4.17 -4.60 9.46
N LYS A 108 3.01 -5.02 10.01
CA LYS A 108 2.66 -6.46 10.08
C LYS A 108 2.78 -7.14 8.73
N GLY A 109 3.45 -8.28 8.70
CA GLY A 109 3.76 -9.04 7.50
C GLY A 109 2.54 -9.65 6.82
N ILE A 110 2.67 -9.92 5.54
CA ILE A 110 1.67 -10.63 4.74
C ILE A 110 1.99 -12.12 4.74
N SER A 111 1.10 -12.95 5.27
CA SER A 111 1.25 -14.41 5.21
C SER A 111 0.85 -14.96 3.85
N ARG A 112 -0.16 -14.39 3.22
CA ARG A 112 -0.61 -14.81 1.88
C ARG A 112 -1.25 -13.66 1.10
N ILE A 113 -1.15 -13.76 -0.23
CA ILE A 113 -1.83 -12.91 -1.21
C ILE A 113 -2.83 -13.78 -1.96
N TYR A 114 -4.03 -13.27 -2.16
CA TYR A 114 -5.06 -13.92 -2.97
C TYR A 114 -5.01 -13.37 -4.38
N VAL A 115 -4.79 -14.24 -5.36
CA VAL A 115 -4.69 -13.86 -6.77
C VAL A 115 -5.75 -14.56 -7.62
N HIS A 116 -6.15 -13.90 -8.69
CA HIS A 116 -6.86 -14.51 -9.81
C HIS A 116 -5.81 -14.88 -10.86
N ASP A 117 -5.73 -16.14 -11.15
CA ASP A 117 -4.79 -16.73 -12.11
C ASP A 117 -5.60 -17.50 -13.17
N ASP A 118 -5.39 -17.24 -14.44
CA ASP A 118 -6.11 -17.89 -15.52
C ASP A 118 -5.77 -19.39 -15.68
N ARG A 119 -4.63 -19.83 -15.14
CA ARG A 119 -4.19 -21.23 -15.13
C ARG A 119 -4.81 -22.03 -13.99
N PHE A 120 -5.07 -21.37 -12.84
CA PHE A 120 -5.48 -22.04 -11.60
C PHE A 120 -6.85 -21.60 -11.08
N GLY A 121 -7.39 -20.53 -11.64
CA GLY A 121 -8.68 -19.97 -11.24
C GLY A 121 -8.61 -18.82 -10.24
N PRO A 122 -9.75 -18.45 -9.65
CA PRO A 122 -9.85 -17.35 -8.70
C PRO A 122 -9.35 -17.76 -7.30
N TYR A 123 -8.88 -16.77 -6.54
CA TYR A 123 -8.48 -16.90 -5.13
C TYR A 123 -7.35 -17.90 -4.86
N VAL A 124 -6.43 -18.06 -5.79
CA VAL A 124 -5.21 -18.84 -5.56
C VAL A 124 -4.41 -18.16 -4.45
N ARG A 125 -3.96 -18.97 -3.49
CA ARG A 125 -3.15 -18.48 -2.37
C ARG A 125 -1.68 -18.49 -2.76
N MET A 126 -1.04 -17.35 -2.63
CA MET A 126 0.38 -17.20 -2.94
C MET A 126 1.11 -16.49 -1.78
N LYS A 127 2.37 -16.81 -1.60
CA LYS A 127 3.28 -16.20 -0.63
C LYS A 127 4.25 -15.29 -1.39
N LEU A 128 4.41 -14.07 -0.88
CA LEU A 128 5.46 -13.16 -1.36
C LEU A 128 6.74 -13.46 -0.59
N THR A 129 7.72 -14.02 -1.27
CA THR A 129 9.02 -14.36 -0.68
C THR A 129 10.02 -13.26 -1.00
N PRO A 130 10.61 -12.62 0.03
CA PRO A 130 11.67 -11.63 -0.16
C PRO A 130 12.91 -12.29 -0.74
N PRO A 131 13.79 -11.50 -1.36
CA PRO A 131 15.06 -12.00 -1.84
C PRO A 131 15.94 -12.47 -0.68
N ALA A 132 16.62 -13.59 -0.87
CA ALA A 132 17.59 -14.12 0.10
C ALA A 132 18.83 -13.22 0.27
N ALA A 133 19.09 -12.33 -0.68
CA ALA A 133 20.20 -11.35 -0.67
C ALA A 133 19.71 -9.99 -1.20
N PRO A 134 20.36 -8.87 -0.85
CA PRO A 134 19.93 -7.52 -1.25
C PRO A 134 19.74 -7.31 -2.77
N GLN A 135 20.38 -8.11 -3.60
CA GLN A 135 20.27 -8.07 -5.06
C GLN A 135 19.40 -9.19 -5.64
N GLY A 136 18.79 -10.00 -4.78
CA GLY A 136 17.95 -11.11 -5.18
C GLY A 136 16.59 -10.67 -5.70
N ASP A 137 15.83 -11.64 -6.17
CA ASP A 137 14.52 -11.43 -6.75
C ASP A 137 13.41 -11.61 -5.72
N THR A 138 12.38 -10.78 -5.81
CA THR A 138 11.12 -11.01 -5.12
C THR A 138 10.34 -12.07 -5.88
N VAL A 139 9.96 -13.13 -5.20
CA VAL A 139 9.25 -14.26 -5.80
C VAL A 139 7.83 -14.35 -5.23
N LEU A 140 6.87 -14.68 -6.08
CA LEU A 140 5.52 -15.03 -5.70
C LEU A 140 5.34 -16.54 -5.84
N GLU A 141 5.15 -17.25 -4.74
CA GLU A 141 5.10 -18.71 -4.68
C GLU A 141 3.68 -19.20 -4.34
N ARG A 142 3.22 -20.23 -5.00
CA ARG A 142 1.92 -20.83 -4.71
C ARG A 142 1.96 -21.60 -3.38
N ILE A 143 0.95 -21.36 -2.52
CA ILE A 143 0.72 -22.10 -1.29
C ILE A 143 -0.30 -23.21 -1.60
N GLY A 144 0.09 -24.46 -1.44
CA GLY A 144 -0.80 -25.60 -1.62
C GLY A 144 -0.03 -26.90 -1.84
N PRO A 145 -0.72 -28.04 -1.85
CA PRO A 145 -0.07 -29.29 -2.17
C PRO A 145 0.55 -29.17 -3.56
N ALA A 146 1.81 -29.56 -3.67
CA ALA A 146 2.44 -29.74 -4.96
C ALA A 146 1.57 -30.75 -5.72
N THR A 147 0.81 -30.29 -6.68
CA THR A 147 0.25 -31.21 -7.68
C THR A 147 1.47 -31.86 -8.29
N GLY A 148 1.56 -33.18 -8.35
CA GLY A 148 2.77 -33.92 -8.72
C GLY A 148 3.35 -33.60 -10.11
N ASP A 149 2.89 -32.54 -10.74
CA ASP A 149 3.44 -31.93 -11.94
C ASP A 149 4.30 -30.72 -11.52
N PRO A 150 5.64 -30.83 -11.51
CA PRO A 150 6.54 -29.72 -11.24
C PRO A 150 6.33 -28.55 -12.22
N ALA A 151 5.65 -28.80 -13.34
CA ALA A 151 5.31 -27.81 -14.34
C ALA A 151 4.21 -26.84 -13.89
N HIS A 152 3.43 -27.15 -12.87
CA HIS A 152 2.27 -26.36 -12.43
C HIS A 152 2.38 -25.80 -11.00
N GLY A 153 3.51 -25.95 -10.33
CA GLY A 153 3.64 -25.64 -8.90
C GLY A 153 4.44 -24.38 -8.57
N ALA A 154 5.24 -23.90 -9.47
CA ALA A 154 6.15 -22.81 -9.18
C ALA A 154 5.44 -21.47 -9.36
N GLY A 155 5.63 -20.58 -8.41
CA GLY A 155 5.42 -19.14 -8.60
C GLY A 155 6.39 -18.60 -9.65
N GLY A 156 6.57 -17.30 -9.67
CA GLY A 156 7.51 -16.64 -10.56
C GLY A 156 8.18 -15.46 -9.88
N LYS A 157 9.26 -15.01 -10.47
CA LYS A 157 9.91 -13.75 -10.11
C LYS A 157 8.98 -12.60 -10.45
N VAL A 158 8.72 -11.71 -9.50
CA VAL A 158 7.91 -10.51 -9.75
C VAL A 158 8.72 -9.49 -10.53
N CYS A 159 8.36 -9.26 -11.79
CA CYS A 159 8.97 -8.24 -12.62
C CYS A 159 8.49 -6.84 -12.29
N TYR A 160 7.17 -6.69 -12.12
CA TYR A 160 6.54 -5.45 -11.69
C TYR A 160 5.09 -5.70 -11.24
N ALA A 161 4.57 -4.72 -10.49
CA ALA A 161 3.16 -4.58 -10.17
C ALA A 161 2.58 -3.37 -10.92
N LEU A 162 1.39 -3.50 -11.50
CA LEU A 162 0.65 -2.43 -12.14
C LEU A 162 -0.65 -2.20 -11.35
N PHE A 163 -0.82 -0.99 -10.83
CA PHE A 163 -1.99 -0.57 -10.06
C PHE A 163 -2.87 0.35 -10.89
N PRO A 164 -4.17 0.02 -11.10
CA PRO A 164 -5.14 0.88 -11.75
C PRO A 164 -5.69 1.90 -10.75
N LEU A 165 -4.96 3.00 -10.52
CA LEU A 165 -5.35 4.00 -9.56
C LEU A 165 -6.55 4.81 -10.04
N TYR A 166 -7.36 5.31 -9.10
CA TYR A 166 -8.38 6.31 -9.40
C TYR A 166 -7.72 7.58 -9.95
N PRO A 167 -8.25 8.23 -10.99
CA PRO A 167 -7.58 9.36 -11.65
C PRO A 167 -7.27 10.55 -10.74
N LYS A 168 -8.00 10.68 -9.64
CA LYS A 168 -7.80 11.72 -8.62
C LYS A 168 -6.88 11.30 -7.48
N LEU A 169 -6.42 10.05 -7.48
CA LEU A 169 -5.45 9.55 -6.51
C LEU A 169 -4.05 9.84 -7.05
N ARG A 170 -3.49 10.98 -6.68
CA ARG A 170 -2.18 11.46 -7.18
C ARG A 170 -1.05 11.16 -6.23
N LEU A 171 -1.35 11.02 -4.94
CA LEU A 171 -0.40 10.59 -3.92
C LEU A 171 -0.13 9.10 -4.05
N THR A 172 1.12 8.69 -4.00
CA THR A 172 1.54 7.28 -4.09
C THR A 172 1.71 6.66 -2.70
N ALA A 173 1.67 5.32 -2.62
CA ALA A 173 1.99 4.62 -1.38
C ALA A 173 3.41 4.95 -0.89
N ARG A 174 4.39 5.11 -1.81
CA ARG A 174 5.76 5.48 -1.47
C ARG A 174 5.85 6.83 -0.75
N GLU A 175 5.09 7.83 -1.20
CA GLU A 175 5.06 9.15 -0.56
C GLU A 175 4.44 9.08 0.84
N LEU A 176 3.39 8.27 1.05
CA LEU A 176 2.82 8.03 2.37
C LEU A 176 3.80 7.28 3.29
N ILE A 177 4.53 6.29 2.76
CA ILE A 177 5.57 5.57 3.51
C ILE A 177 6.67 6.55 3.93
N GLY A 178 7.11 7.43 3.03
CA GLY A 178 8.08 8.49 3.33
C GLY A 178 7.59 9.39 4.45
N LEU A 179 6.33 9.84 4.40
CA LEU A 179 5.74 10.61 5.50
C LEU A 179 5.74 9.83 6.83
N GLY A 180 5.44 8.52 6.78
CA GLY A 180 5.51 7.66 7.96
C GLY A 180 6.91 7.66 8.60
N LEU A 181 7.95 7.59 7.78
CA LEU A 181 9.34 7.66 8.23
C LEU A 181 9.68 9.04 8.83
N ASP A 182 9.28 10.12 8.18
CA ASP A 182 9.47 11.48 8.68
C ASP A 182 8.80 11.71 10.05
N MET A 183 7.63 11.08 10.27
CA MET A 183 6.87 11.22 11.52
C MET A 183 7.26 10.20 12.61
N LEU A 184 7.99 9.16 12.26
CA LEU A 184 8.38 8.11 13.20
C LEU A 184 9.16 8.63 14.42
N PRO A 185 10.15 9.55 14.29
CA PRO A 185 10.84 10.13 15.44
C PRO A 185 9.89 10.88 16.40
N VAL A 186 8.91 11.59 15.83
CA VAL A 186 7.89 12.33 16.62
C VAL A 186 7.06 11.36 17.44
N VAL A 187 6.57 10.28 16.85
CA VAL A 187 5.79 9.24 17.55
C VAL A 187 6.65 8.55 18.60
N ARG A 188 7.85 8.12 18.24
CA ARG A 188 8.77 7.43 19.17
C ARG A 188 9.17 8.27 20.37
N SER A 189 9.21 9.60 20.25
CA SER A 189 9.65 10.49 21.34
C SER A 189 8.78 10.42 22.59
N VAL A 190 7.51 10.03 22.44
CA VAL A 190 6.51 9.95 23.54
C VAL A 190 6.20 8.52 23.98
N LEU A 191 6.83 7.53 23.35
CA LEU A 191 6.61 6.12 23.64
C LEU A 191 7.69 5.58 24.58
N THR A 192 7.29 4.70 25.50
CA THR A 192 8.19 3.88 26.30
C THR A 192 8.94 2.88 25.40
N GLU A 193 10.00 2.29 25.90
CA GLU A 193 10.77 1.29 25.14
C GLU A 193 9.92 0.05 24.79
N ALA A 194 9.06 -0.39 25.72
CA ALA A 194 8.13 -1.50 25.47
C ALA A 194 7.14 -1.17 24.35
N GLU A 195 6.55 0.04 24.34
CA GLU A 195 5.65 0.47 23.27
C GLU A 195 6.38 0.62 21.93
N ARG A 196 7.63 1.07 21.92
CA ARG A 196 8.44 1.17 20.70
C ARG A 196 8.68 -0.19 20.03
N SER A 197 8.81 -1.26 20.83
CA SER A 197 9.04 -2.62 20.31
C SER A 197 7.83 -3.22 19.60
N THR A 198 6.62 -2.75 19.93
CA THR A 198 5.35 -3.21 19.30
C THR A 198 4.78 -2.20 18.31
N LEU A 199 5.48 -1.07 18.10
CA LEU A 199 5.02 -0.01 17.19
C LEU A 199 4.99 -0.51 15.74
N ASN A 200 3.82 -0.46 15.17
CA ASN A 200 3.56 -0.81 13.78
C ASN A 200 2.97 0.37 13.01
N VAL A 201 3.17 0.37 11.70
CA VAL A 201 2.54 1.31 10.79
C VAL A 201 1.62 0.61 9.80
N GLU A 202 0.47 1.19 9.57
CA GLU A 202 -0.38 0.90 8.42
C GLU A 202 -0.44 2.12 7.51
N VAL A 203 -0.34 1.86 6.21
CA VAL A 203 -0.46 2.89 5.18
C VAL A 203 -1.58 2.47 4.23
N PHE A 204 -2.54 3.36 3.98
CA PHE A 204 -3.66 3.04 3.11
C PHE A 204 -4.32 4.28 2.53
N PHE A 205 -5.11 4.07 1.46
CA PHE A 205 -6.01 5.07 0.90
C PHE A 205 -7.44 4.74 1.28
N ALA A 206 -8.25 5.76 1.50
CA ALA A 206 -9.66 5.58 1.81
C ALA A 206 -10.50 6.63 1.07
N HIS A 207 -11.77 6.29 0.82
CA HIS A 207 -12.76 7.29 0.45
C HIS A 207 -13.05 8.18 1.66
N GLY A 208 -12.89 9.49 1.53
CA GLY A 208 -13.00 10.44 2.65
C GLY A 208 -14.23 10.23 3.52
N GLY A 209 -15.42 10.06 2.91
CA GLY A 209 -16.64 9.80 3.68
C GLY A 209 -16.70 8.43 4.39
N ARG A 210 -15.95 7.41 3.90
CA ARG A 210 -15.80 6.14 4.65
C ARG A 210 -14.85 6.31 5.82
N TYR A 211 -13.76 6.99 5.59
CA TYR A 211 -12.77 7.29 6.62
C TYR A 211 -13.40 8.09 7.76
N GLN A 212 -14.14 9.15 7.43
CA GLN A 212 -14.88 9.96 8.39
C GLN A 212 -15.80 9.13 9.27
N ARG A 213 -16.63 8.25 8.69
CA ARG A 213 -17.52 7.36 9.46
C ARG A 213 -16.74 6.42 10.36
N ARG A 214 -15.65 5.83 9.86
CA ARG A 214 -14.79 4.95 10.66
C ARG A 214 -14.13 5.71 11.82
N LEU A 215 -13.67 6.92 11.56
CA LEU A 215 -13.06 7.77 12.58
C LEU A 215 -14.04 8.08 13.72
N LEU A 216 -15.27 8.49 13.40
CA LEU A 216 -16.31 8.79 14.40
C LEU A 216 -16.78 7.55 15.18
N SER A 217 -16.62 6.34 14.63
CA SER A 217 -16.93 5.08 15.33
C SER A 217 -15.73 4.47 16.06
N SER A 218 -14.53 5.03 15.89
CA SER A 218 -13.34 4.59 16.63
C SER A 218 -13.29 5.31 17.97
N GLY A 219 -12.87 4.65 19.03
CA GLY A 219 -12.84 5.19 20.40
C GLY A 219 -11.87 6.37 20.59
N LEU A 220 -12.07 7.46 19.88
CA LEU A 220 -11.35 8.71 20.03
C LEU A 220 -11.59 9.30 21.43
N GLU A 221 -10.61 9.93 22.02
CA GLU A 221 -10.74 10.58 23.34
C GLU A 221 -11.67 11.79 23.32
N ASP A 222 -11.69 12.55 22.21
CA ASP A 222 -12.55 13.71 22.02
C ASP A 222 -13.38 13.61 20.72
N PRO A 223 -14.45 12.81 20.69
CA PRO A 223 -15.30 12.68 19.51
C PRO A 223 -15.95 13.99 19.09
N ALA A 224 -16.31 14.86 20.05
CA ALA A 224 -16.98 16.12 19.77
C ALA A 224 -16.07 17.09 18.99
N ARG A 225 -14.79 17.15 19.33
CA ARG A 225 -13.79 17.94 18.61
C ARG A 225 -13.59 17.45 17.19
N VAL A 226 -13.55 16.12 17.02
CA VAL A 226 -13.43 15.51 15.69
C VAL A 226 -14.68 15.80 14.86
N GLU A 227 -15.86 15.70 15.42
CA GLU A 227 -17.12 16.00 14.75
C GLU A 227 -17.17 17.49 14.33
N GLN A 228 -16.77 18.40 15.22
CA GLN A 228 -16.67 19.83 14.91
C GLN A 228 -15.69 20.08 13.76
N PHE A 229 -14.52 19.47 13.77
CA PHE A 229 -13.53 19.59 12.67
C PHE A 229 -14.13 19.09 11.36
N LEU A 230 -14.73 17.90 11.35
CA LEU A 230 -15.29 17.28 10.16
C LEU A 230 -16.53 18.00 9.62
N SER A 231 -17.25 18.74 10.47
CA SER A 231 -18.38 19.59 10.03
C SER A 231 -17.90 20.87 9.34
N GLY A 232 -16.73 21.37 9.73
CA GLY A 232 -16.11 22.57 9.14
C GLY A 232 -15.13 22.31 8.00
N THR A 233 -14.61 21.09 7.89
CA THR A 233 -13.57 20.72 6.92
C THR A 233 -14.01 19.52 6.10
N ALA A 234 -14.30 19.74 4.83
CA ALA A 234 -14.58 18.65 3.90
C ALA A 234 -13.29 17.89 3.60
N LEU A 235 -13.24 16.61 3.96
CA LEU A 235 -12.17 15.73 3.52
C LEU A 235 -12.24 15.57 1.99
N SER A 236 -11.09 15.49 1.35
CA SER A 236 -11.01 15.19 -0.08
C SER A 236 -11.67 13.82 -0.39
N ARG A 237 -12.10 13.63 -1.64
CA ARG A 237 -12.79 12.40 -2.06
C ARG A 237 -12.00 11.15 -1.70
N TYR A 238 -10.68 11.21 -1.84
CA TYR A 238 -9.75 10.18 -1.40
C TYR A 238 -8.73 10.82 -0.46
N VAL A 239 -8.44 10.15 0.63
CA VAL A 239 -7.42 10.51 1.61
C VAL A 239 -6.38 9.40 1.68
N GLY A 240 -5.12 9.80 1.87
CA GLY A 240 -4.05 8.90 2.26
C GLY A 240 -3.91 8.94 3.77
N VAL A 241 -3.72 7.79 4.39
CA VAL A 241 -3.60 7.68 5.85
C VAL A 241 -2.33 6.94 6.20
N VAL A 242 -1.56 7.54 7.09
CA VAL A 242 -0.48 6.86 7.80
C VAL A 242 -0.95 6.67 9.24
N ARG A 243 -1.17 5.43 9.64
CA ARG A 243 -1.62 5.04 10.96
C ARG A 243 -0.47 4.43 11.72
N PHE A 244 -0.10 5.01 12.85
CA PHE A 244 0.74 4.37 13.84
C PHE A 244 -0.14 3.66 14.86
N GLN A 245 0.23 2.43 15.22
CA GLN A 245 -0.54 1.60 16.13
C GLN A 245 0.36 0.70 16.96
N LEU A 246 -0.13 0.35 18.15
CA LEU A 246 0.42 -0.71 19.00
C LEU A 246 -0.48 -1.96 18.85
N ASP A 247 -0.14 -3.04 19.54
CA ASP A 247 -0.95 -4.27 19.52
C ASP A 247 -2.35 -4.05 20.13
N ASP A 248 -2.50 -3.11 21.03
CA ASP A 248 -3.76 -2.75 21.70
C ASP A 248 -4.62 -1.73 20.95
N GLY A 249 -4.10 -1.12 19.88
CA GLY A 249 -4.90 -0.22 19.06
C GLY A 249 -4.14 0.90 18.36
N ALA A 250 -4.90 1.74 17.68
CA ALA A 250 -4.36 2.89 16.97
C ALA A 250 -3.87 3.98 17.94
N LEU A 251 -2.70 4.55 17.66
CA LEU A 251 -2.12 5.68 18.38
C LEU A 251 -2.45 7.02 17.73
N VAL A 252 -2.27 7.10 16.40
CA VAL A 252 -2.47 8.33 15.63
C VAL A 252 -2.67 8.03 14.17
N ASP A 253 -3.60 8.75 13.54
CA ASP A 253 -3.77 8.82 12.09
C ASP A 253 -3.25 10.17 11.58
N ILE A 254 -2.35 10.12 10.60
CA ILE A 254 -1.91 11.28 9.83
C ILE A 254 -2.62 11.20 8.48
N VAL A 255 -3.49 12.16 8.22
CA VAL A 255 -4.38 12.18 7.05
C VAL A 255 -3.88 13.18 6.02
N CYS A 256 -3.72 12.73 4.79
CA CYS A 256 -3.23 13.53 3.66
C CYS A 256 -4.29 13.69 2.59
N ASP A 257 -4.26 14.85 1.92
CA ASP A 257 -4.98 15.03 0.65
C ASP A 257 -4.26 14.23 -0.45
N THR A 258 -5.03 13.47 -1.21
CA THR A 258 -4.49 12.72 -2.34
C THR A 258 -4.74 13.41 -3.68
N THR A 259 -5.50 14.49 -3.69
CA THR A 259 -5.99 15.14 -4.92
C THR A 259 -5.24 16.42 -5.29
N ASP A 260 -4.85 17.20 -4.28
CA ASP A 260 -4.17 18.47 -4.46
C ASP A 260 -2.69 18.36 -4.11
N ILE A 261 -1.92 17.75 -5.00
CA ILE A 261 -0.47 17.78 -4.90
C ILE A 261 -0.01 19.14 -5.46
N ARG A 262 0.18 20.11 -4.59
CA ARG A 262 0.85 21.35 -4.94
C ARG A 262 2.31 21.01 -5.26
N ARG A 263 2.75 21.35 -6.46
CA ARG A 263 4.13 21.14 -6.94
C ARG A 263 5.20 21.83 -6.08
N ASP A 264 4.76 22.73 -5.19
CA ASP A 264 5.61 23.53 -4.31
C ASP A 264 5.99 22.83 -3.00
N TYR A 265 5.47 21.61 -2.74
CA TYR A 265 5.91 20.77 -1.64
C TYR A 265 7.01 19.81 -2.10
N PRO A 266 8.29 20.19 -2.01
CA PRO A 266 9.35 19.28 -2.29
C PRO A 266 9.34 18.17 -1.19
N ARG A 267 8.99 16.96 -1.59
CA ARG A 267 9.16 15.71 -0.82
C ARG A 267 8.17 15.39 0.31
N ARG A 268 7.10 16.15 0.59
CA ARG A 268 6.18 15.83 1.69
C ARG A 268 4.75 15.70 1.20
N ALA A 269 4.07 14.63 1.63
CA ALA A 269 2.65 14.45 1.42
C ALA A 269 1.87 15.60 2.07
N PRO A 270 0.84 16.17 1.42
CA PRO A 270 0.06 17.28 1.96
C PRO A 270 -0.80 16.80 3.13
N VAL A 271 -0.33 17.01 4.36
CA VAL A 271 -1.05 16.65 5.58
C VAL A 271 -2.25 17.60 5.76
N LEU A 272 -3.45 17.03 5.87
CA LEU A 272 -4.69 17.76 6.16
C LEU A 272 -4.94 17.86 7.65
N ALA A 273 -4.83 16.73 8.34
CA ALA A 273 -5.13 16.62 9.75
C ALA A 273 -4.35 15.48 10.41
N VAL A 274 -4.20 15.57 11.72
CA VAL A 274 -3.68 14.51 12.57
C VAL A 274 -4.73 14.24 13.64
N PHE A 275 -5.10 12.96 13.79
CA PHE A 275 -6.06 12.46 14.77
C PHE A 275 -5.35 11.58 15.79
N PRO A 276 -4.91 12.11 16.93
CA PRO A 276 -4.35 11.31 18.02
C PRO A 276 -5.46 10.50 18.71
N PHE A 277 -5.24 9.20 18.89
CA PHE A 277 -6.11 8.32 19.70
C PHE A 277 -5.59 8.22 21.14
N ALA A 278 -4.40 8.75 21.41
CA ALA A 278 -3.80 8.82 22.74
C ALA A 278 -3.47 10.28 23.08
N ALA A 279 -4.03 10.80 24.17
CA ALA A 279 -3.88 12.19 24.60
C ALA A 279 -2.41 12.64 24.71
N LYS A 280 -1.51 11.73 25.11
CA LYS A 280 -0.07 12.02 25.23
C LYS A 280 0.59 12.49 23.92
N LEU A 281 -0.04 12.21 22.77
CA LEU A 281 0.47 12.61 21.45
C LEU A 281 0.04 14.02 21.03
N VAL A 282 -1.04 14.56 21.59
CA VAL A 282 -1.59 15.87 21.19
C VAL A 282 -0.57 17.01 21.28
N PRO A 283 0.13 17.23 22.42
CA PRO A 283 1.10 18.32 22.52
C PRO A 283 2.26 18.17 21.54
N THR A 284 2.76 16.94 21.39
CA THR A 284 3.91 16.63 20.55
C THR A 284 3.61 16.89 19.08
N PHE A 285 2.46 16.43 18.59
CA PHE A 285 2.05 16.70 17.20
C PHE A 285 1.72 18.18 16.98
N THR A 286 1.11 18.87 17.95
CA THR A 286 0.87 20.31 17.87
C THR A 286 2.19 21.08 17.68
N GLN A 287 3.22 20.72 18.42
CA GLN A 287 4.55 21.32 18.26
C GLN A 287 5.22 20.94 16.94
N ALA A 288 5.18 19.66 16.57
CA ALA A 288 5.81 19.17 15.35
C ALA A 288 5.18 19.75 14.06
N LEU A 289 3.88 20.03 14.08
CA LEU A 289 3.15 20.58 12.94
C LEU A 289 3.08 22.11 12.95
N ALA A 290 3.50 22.77 14.01
CA ALA A 290 3.50 24.26 14.07
C ALA A 290 4.15 24.94 12.85
N PRO A 291 5.29 24.45 12.31
CA PRO A 291 5.86 25.00 11.07
C PRO A 291 5.01 24.75 9.82
N MET A 292 4.06 23.80 9.87
CA MET A 292 3.17 23.45 8.76
C MET A 292 1.80 24.13 8.87
N ALA A 293 1.51 24.83 9.96
CA ALA A 293 0.32 25.65 10.08
C ALA A 293 0.36 26.80 9.02
N PRO A 294 -0.74 27.12 8.32
CA PRO A 294 -2.13 26.73 8.59
C PRO A 294 -2.62 25.47 7.86
N TRP A 295 -1.76 24.66 7.30
CA TRP A 295 -2.12 23.58 6.38
C TRP A 295 -2.50 22.26 7.06
N ALA A 296 -1.97 22.00 8.27
CA ALA A 296 -2.25 20.80 9.04
C ALA A 296 -2.84 21.17 10.41
N THR A 297 -3.88 20.46 10.80
CA THR A 297 -4.56 20.64 12.09
C THR A 297 -4.43 19.38 12.94
N VAL A 298 -4.04 19.53 14.22
CA VAL A 298 -4.18 18.46 15.22
C VAL A 298 -5.56 18.56 15.84
N VAL A 299 -6.35 17.49 15.71
CA VAL A 299 -7.76 17.43 16.11
C VAL A 299 -7.93 16.66 17.40
#